data_5bd91c678939f2576d4287878a5f80ed
#
_entry.id   5bd91c678939f2576d4287878a5f80ed
#
_cell.length_a   1.000
_cell.length_b   1.000
_cell.length_c   1.000
_cell.angle_alpha   90.00
_cell.angle_beta   90.00
_cell.angle_gamma   90.00
#
_symmetry.space_group_name_H-M   'P 1'
#
loop_
_entity.id
_entity.type
_entity.pdbx_description
1 polymer ?
#
loop_
_entity_poly.entity_id
_entity_poly.type
_entity_poly.pdbx_seq_one_letter_code
_entity_poly.pdbx_strand_id
1 'polypeptide(L)'
;MDFIDRMVSERLGDLSFFNTNTRLYKFEKLKKMTTEAQLKNPNIKLINMGVGEPDRIANSKIVDVLCKESYKNENRFYADNGILEFQEAACRFMKNVYGVDNLTCDNVMHGIGSKSILAMIPIGFINPGDICLMTVPGYPIMGTYSKFLGGEVYNLPLCEENDFFPDLENIPKDILKRAKLLYINYPNNPTGQIATIEYYKYLVDFCRKNEIFIISDMAYGALTYGDYKPLSILSIPEAMDICLEIHSLSKSFNMTGFRMAFVVGSAKSIKLYSTIKGHTDSGQFIPIQKAAAFALDNYEELIEENIERYSRRFDLLIDTLRKVGFEVEKPKAGFYVYVPIPKGAGDVFFHSGEDAFAYILNNAMISTVPWDDCGAYLRLSVTYEAYSEEDEVKLMNEIYKRLTSLNLRF
;
A
#
# COMPACT_ATOMS: atom_id res chain seq x y z
N MET A 1 31.95 -9.25 19.36
CA MET A 1 31.13 -9.49 18.15
C MET A 1 30.65 -10.93 18.23
N ASP A 2 29.37 -11.15 18.30
CA ASP A 2 28.76 -12.48 18.35
C ASP A 2 29.11 -13.28 17.08
N PHE A 3 28.93 -14.61 17.12
CA PHE A 3 29.15 -15.47 15.95
C PHE A 3 28.31 -15.03 14.74
N ILE A 4 27.03 -14.75 14.96
CA ILE A 4 26.11 -14.26 13.93
C ILE A 4 26.58 -12.94 13.32
N ASP A 5 27.04 -11.99 14.14
CA ASP A 5 27.55 -10.70 13.67
C ASP A 5 28.67 -10.84 12.62
N ARG A 6 29.51 -11.90 12.73
CA ARG A 6 30.59 -12.18 11.78
C ARG A 6 30.16 -12.87 10.50
N MET A 7 28.94 -13.46 10.51
CA MET A 7 28.44 -14.26 9.40
C MET A 7 27.37 -13.50 8.57
N VAL A 8 26.82 -12.39 9.10
CA VAL A 8 25.80 -11.60 8.41
C VAL A 8 26.39 -10.95 7.16
N SER A 9 25.66 -11.00 6.07
CA SER A 9 26.04 -10.35 4.81
C SER A 9 26.12 -8.83 4.96
N GLU A 10 27.23 -8.24 4.50
CA GLU A 10 27.42 -6.77 4.49
C GLU A 10 26.30 -6.02 3.75
N ARG A 11 25.65 -6.69 2.79
CA ARG A 11 24.50 -6.13 2.04
C ARG A 11 23.27 -5.85 2.90
N LEU A 12 23.13 -6.46 4.06
CA LEU A 12 22.06 -6.17 5.01
C LEU A 12 22.32 -4.88 5.80
N GLY A 13 23.51 -4.29 5.66
CA GLY A 13 23.91 -3.05 6.31
C GLY A 13 24.64 -3.29 7.63
N ASP A 14 24.87 -2.21 8.39
CA ASP A 14 25.58 -2.24 9.66
C ASP A 14 24.89 -3.20 10.65
N LEU A 15 25.70 -4.01 11.34
CA LEU A 15 25.27 -4.96 12.39
C LEU A 15 24.49 -4.30 13.54
N SER A 16 24.59 -2.99 13.69
CA SER A 16 23.72 -2.20 14.56
C SER A 16 22.23 -2.40 14.25
N PHE A 17 21.90 -2.89 13.03
CA PHE A 17 20.54 -3.26 12.64
C PHE A 17 19.90 -4.31 13.57
N PHE A 18 20.71 -5.27 14.08
CA PHE A 18 20.23 -6.31 15.00
C PHE A 18 20.30 -5.89 16.47
N ASN A 19 21.12 -4.89 16.81
CA ASN A 19 21.48 -4.56 18.18
C ASN A 19 20.91 -3.24 18.71
N THR A 20 20.27 -2.41 17.89
CA THR A 20 19.78 -1.11 18.33
C THR A 20 18.34 -0.83 17.87
N ASN A 21 17.57 -0.23 18.76
CA ASN A 21 16.23 0.32 18.48
C ASN A 21 16.24 1.45 17.41
N THR A 22 17.40 1.81 16.87
CA THR A 22 17.59 3.01 16.03
C THR A 22 17.17 2.83 14.57
N ARG A 23 16.95 1.58 14.10
CA ARG A 23 16.46 1.30 12.74
C ARG A 23 15.26 0.36 12.73
N LEU A 24 14.41 0.41 13.75
CA LEU A 24 13.13 -0.28 13.71
C LEU A 24 12.35 0.18 12.46
N TYR A 25 11.78 -0.79 11.75
CA TYR A 25 10.80 -0.50 10.72
C TYR A 25 9.77 0.50 11.28
N LYS A 26 9.47 1.57 10.52
CA LYS A 26 8.63 2.69 10.97
C LYS A 26 7.42 2.25 11.80
N PHE A 27 6.67 1.25 11.31
CA PHE A 27 5.47 0.76 11.98
C PHE A 27 5.75 0.00 13.29
N GLU A 28 6.92 -0.60 13.45
CA GLU A 28 7.34 -1.21 14.73
C GLU A 28 7.64 -0.13 15.78
N LYS A 29 8.33 0.95 15.38
CA LYS A 29 8.56 2.13 16.23
C LYS A 29 7.24 2.69 16.74
N LEU A 30 6.29 2.91 15.81
CA LEU A 30 4.95 3.43 16.15
C LEU A 30 4.18 2.49 17.08
N LYS A 31 4.23 1.18 16.83
CA LYS A 31 3.61 0.17 17.71
C LYS A 31 4.19 0.21 19.12
N LYS A 32 5.51 0.33 19.25
CA LYS A 32 6.18 0.45 20.56
C LYS A 32 5.71 1.71 21.29
N MET A 33 5.75 2.88 20.65
CA MET A 33 5.29 4.15 21.22
C MET A 33 3.80 4.08 21.66
N THR A 34 2.97 3.49 20.83
CA THR A 34 1.54 3.28 21.11
C THR A 34 1.32 2.37 22.33
N THR A 35 2.08 1.27 22.43
CA THR A 35 2.03 0.37 23.59
C THR A 35 2.48 1.08 24.88
N GLU A 36 3.56 1.86 24.81
CA GLU A 36 4.06 2.63 25.95
C GLU A 36 3.03 3.69 26.40
N ALA A 37 2.36 4.37 25.48
CA ALA A 37 1.30 5.33 25.78
C ALA A 37 0.10 4.66 26.46
N GLN A 38 -0.30 3.48 26.01
CA GLN A 38 -1.38 2.69 26.64
C GLN A 38 -1.03 2.26 28.06
N LEU A 39 0.22 1.82 28.29
CA LEU A 39 0.69 1.43 29.64
C LEU A 39 0.69 2.61 30.61
N LYS A 40 1.00 3.82 30.14
CA LYS A 40 0.96 5.05 30.93
C LYS A 40 -0.48 5.54 31.22
N ASN A 41 -1.43 5.21 30.33
CA ASN A 41 -2.81 5.66 30.40
C ASN A 41 -3.80 4.48 30.33
N PRO A 42 -3.78 3.53 31.29
CA PRO A 42 -4.54 2.28 31.19
C PRO A 42 -6.07 2.47 31.20
N ASN A 43 -6.55 3.60 31.71
CA ASN A 43 -7.97 3.93 31.82
C ASN A 43 -8.53 4.68 30.60
N ILE A 44 -7.68 5.07 29.65
CA ILE A 44 -8.11 5.79 28.45
C ILE A 44 -7.98 4.85 27.25
N LYS A 45 -9.11 4.53 26.62
CA LYS A 45 -9.11 3.70 25.41
C LYS A 45 -8.35 4.40 24.28
N LEU A 46 -7.34 3.73 23.72
CA LEU A 46 -6.66 4.19 22.52
C LEU A 46 -7.62 4.20 21.33
N ILE A 47 -7.60 5.28 20.56
CA ILE A 47 -8.24 5.36 19.25
C ILE A 47 -7.14 5.21 18.20
N ASN A 48 -7.12 4.07 17.47
CA ASN A 48 -6.11 3.81 16.47
C ASN A 48 -6.60 4.21 15.08
N MET A 49 -6.16 5.38 14.61
CA MET A 49 -6.41 5.91 13.26
C MET A 49 -5.25 5.62 12.30
N GLY A 50 -4.18 4.96 12.77
CA GLY A 50 -3.00 4.62 11.95
C GLY A 50 -3.09 3.27 11.25
N VAL A 51 -4.19 2.52 11.38
CA VAL A 51 -4.36 1.18 10.84
C VAL A 51 -4.23 1.19 9.31
N GLY A 52 -3.50 0.22 8.76
CA GLY A 52 -3.28 0.08 7.32
C GLY A 52 -3.95 -1.16 6.73
N GLU A 53 -4.99 -1.68 7.40
CA GLU A 53 -5.71 -2.88 6.99
C GLU A 53 -7.21 -2.76 7.30
N PRO A 54 -8.06 -3.44 6.53
CA PRO A 54 -9.50 -3.48 6.78
C PRO A 54 -9.86 -3.95 8.19
N ASP A 55 -10.92 -3.37 8.77
CA ASP A 55 -11.44 -3.68 10.08
C ASP A 55 -12.46 -4.85 10.09
N ARG A 56 -12.85 -5.32 8.91
CA ARG A 56 -13.83 -6.42 8.75
C ARG A 56 -13.16 -7.67 8.20
N ILE A 57 -13.75 -8.81 8.51
CA ILE A 57 -13.42 -10.09 7.88
C ILE A 57 -13.81 -10.07 6.39
N ALA A 58 -13.24 -10.98 5.60
CA ALA A 58 -13.70 -11.21 4.24
C ALA A 58 -15.18 -11.61 4.22
N ASN A 59 -15.88 -11.26 3.15
CA ASN A 59 -17.29 -11.62 2.99
C ASN A 59 -17.51 -13.13 3.18
N SER A 60 -18.62 -13.52 3.86
CA SER A 60 -18.92 -14.91 4.19
C SER A 60 -18.94 -15.82 2.95
N LYS A 61 -19.41 -15.35 1.80
CA LYS A 61 -19.39 -16.11 0.55
C LYS A 61 -17.97 -16.51 0.13
N ILE A 62 -16.98 -15.65 0.34
CA ILE A 62 -15.55 -15.95 0.08
C ILE A 62 -15.06 -17.02 1.06
N VAL A 63 -15.41 -16.88 2.33
CA VAL A 63 -15.03 -17.84 3.40
C VAL A 63 -15.68 -19.20 3.15
N ASP A 64 -16.96 -19.24 2.73
CA ASP A 64 -17.68 -20.47 2.40
C ASP A 64 -17.00 -21.22 1.24
N VAL A 65 -16.57 -20.52 0.19
CA VAL A 65 -15.80 -21.13 -0.90
C VAL A 65 -14.48 -21.70 -0.37
N LEU A 66 -13.74 -20.93 0.43
CA LEU A 66 -12.49 -21.41 1.03
C LEU A 66 -12.71 -22.70 1.83
N CYS A 67 -13.70 -22.72 2.72
CA CYS A 67 -14.03 -23.88 3.54
C CYS A 67 -14.40 -25.08 2.67
N LYS A 68 -15.34 -24.90 1.73
CA LYS A 68 -15.79 -25.97 0.82
C LYS A 68 -14.62 -26.56 0.02
N GLU A 69 -13.77 -25.72 -0.55
CA GLU A 69 -12.65 -26.17 -1.36
C GLU A 69 -11.54 -26.83 -0.52
N SER A 70 -11.41 -26.45 0.76
CA SER A 70 -10.43 -27.04 1.68
C SER A 70 -10.70 -28.52 2.02
N TYR A 71 -11.94 -28.98 1.90
CA TYR A 71 -12.32 -30.39 2.12
C TYR A 71 -12.04 -31.30 0.91
N LYS A 72 -11.72 -30.73 -0.25
CA LYS A 72 -11.52 -31.50 -1.47
C LYS A 72 -10.10 -32.05 -1.57
N ASN A 73 -9.99 -33.37 -1.77
CA ASN A 73 -8.71 -34.06 -1.83
C ASN A 73 -7.80 -33.59 -2.97
N GLU A 74 -8.38 -33.18 -4.11
CA GLU A 74 -7.64 -32.64 -5.27
C GLU A 74 -6.94 -31.31 -4.99
N ASN A 75 -7.34 -30.57 -3.95
CA ASN A 75 -6.76 -29.28 -3.60
C ASN A 75 -5.55 -29.36 -2.64
N ARG A 76 -5.06 -30.57 -2.32
CA ARG A 76 -3.94 -30.78 -1.38
C ARG A 76 -2.55 -30.58 -1.99
N PHE A 77 -2.46 -30.51 -3.31
CA PHE A 77 -1.18 -30.47 -4.02
C PHE A 77 -0.53 -29.07 -4.02
N TYR A 78 0.77 -29.04 -4.31
CA TYR A 78 1.44 -27.79 -4.66
C TYR A 78 0.81 -27.17 -5.88
N ALA A 79 0.74 -25.84 -5.90
CA ALA A 79 0.14 -25.08 -6.99
C ALA A 79 1.17 -24.22 -7.75
N ASP A 80 2.45 -24.37 -7.46
CA ASP A 80 3.60 -23.67 -8.05
C ASP A 80 3.27 -22.25 -8.57
N ASN A 81 2.99 -22.12 -9.85
CA ASN A 81 2.64 -20.86 -10.51
C ASN A 81 1.13 -20.53 -10.47
N GLY A 82 0.35 -21.24 -9.65
CA GLY A 82 -1.07 -20.99 -9.45
C GLY A 82 -1.99 -21.83 -10.33
N ILE A 83 -3.29 -21.67 -10.11
CA ILE A 83 -4.33 -22.38 -10.85
C ILE A 83 -4.88 -21.52 -11.99
N LEU A 84 -5.22 -22.17 -13.10
CA LEU A 84 -5.76 -21.52 -14.30
C LEU A 84 -7.04 -20.73 -14.00
N GLU A 85 -7.93 -21.28 -13.19
CA GLU A 85 -9.19 -20.68 -12.76
C GLU A 85 -8.99 -19.28 -12.14
N PHE A 86 -7.94 -19.11 -11.34
CA PHE A 86 -7.60 -17.81 -10.75
C PHE A 86 -7.07 -16.83 -11.81
N GLN A 87 -6.19 -17.29 -12.70
CA GLN A 87 -5.63 -16.44 -13.76
C GLN A 87 -6.74 -15.94 -14.71
N GLU A 88 -7.67 -16.82 -15.09
CA GLU A 88 -8.83 -16.47 -15.91
C GLU A 88 -9.73 -15.44 -15.20
N ALA A 89 -10.02 -15.63 -13.91
CA ALA A 89 -10.80 -14.68 -13.12
C ALA A 89 -10.09 -13.31 -13.03
N ALA A 90 -8.78 -13.29 -12.86
CA ALA A 90 -8.00 -12.05 -12.85
C ALA A 90 -8.04 -11.35 -14.23
N CYS A 91 -7.96 -12.07 -15.33
CA CYS A 91 -8.14 -11.50 -16.68
C CYS A 91 -9.53 -10.86 -16.84
N ARG A 92 -10.61 -11.55 -16.40
CA ARG A 92 -11.97 -10.98 -16.42
C ARG A 92 -12.09 -9.74 -15.56
N PHE A 93 -11.52 -9.77 -14.38
CA PHE A 93 -11.51 -8.62 -13.45
C PHE A 93 -10.79 -7.42 -14.07
N MET A 94 -9.62 -7.61 -14.66
CA MET A 94 -8.87 -6.53 -15.33
C MET A 94 -9.68 -5.92 -16.48
N LYS A 95 -10.37 -6.74 -17.27
CA LYS A 95 -11.25 -6.28 -18.32
C LYS A 95 -12.44 -5.47 -17.78
N ASN A 96 -13.15 -6.02 -16.81
CA ASN A 96 -14.42 -5.47 -16.34
C ASN A 96 -14.23 -4.21 -15.48
N VAL A 97 -13.20 -4.18 -14.64
CA VAL A 97 -12.95 -3.07 -13.70
C VAL A 97 -12.10 -1.97 -14.32
N TYR A 98 -11.07 -2.35 -15.10
CA TYR A 98 -10.04 -1.43 -15.58
C TYR A 98 -10.05 -1.23 -17.11
N GLY A 99 -10.89 -1.96 -17.84
CA GLY A 99 -10.95 -1.87 -19.29
C GLY A 99 -9.70 -2.38 -20.01
N VAL A 100 -8.90 -3.23 -19.34
CA VAL A 100 -7.70 -3.84 -19.95
C VAL A 100 -8.11 -5.11 -20.68
N ASP A 101 -8.28 -4.99 -21.99
CA ASP A 101 -8.69 -6.08 -22.88
C ASP A 101 -7.52 -6.95 -23.34
N ASN A 102 -7.84 -8.11 -23.92
CA ASN A 102 -6.91 -9.01 -24.60
C ASN A 102 -5.84 -9.68 -23.71
N LEU A 103 -6.08 -9.73 -22.39
CA LEU A 103 -5.22 -10.51 -21.50
C LEU A 103 -5.53 -12.00 -21.63
N THR A 104 -4.47 -12.80 -21.58
CA THR A 104 -4.52 -14.25 -21.46
C THR A 104 -3.90 -14.68 -20.13
N CYS A 105 -4.00 -15.96 -19.80
CA CYS A 105 -3.37 -16.49 -18.59
C CYS A 105 -1.84 -16.30 -18.55
N ASP A 106 -1.19 -16.14 -19.71
CA ASP A 106 0.25 -15.83 -19.78
C ASP A 106 0.58 -14.40 -19.34
N ASN A 107 -0.43 -13.53 -19.24
CA ASN A 107 -0.27 -12.15 -18.80
C ASN A 107 -0.49 -11.95 -17.29
N VAL A 108 -0.84 -13.01 -16.56
CA VAL A 108 -1.22 -12.94 -15.15
C VAL A 108 -0.51 -14.00 -14.32
N MET A 109 -0.02 -13.61 -13.14
CA MET A 109 0.54 -14.54 -12.17
C MET A 109 0.11 -14.18 -10.75
N HIS A 110 -0.26 -15.17 -9.94
CA HIS A 110 -0.55 -14.94 -8.52
C HIS A 110 0.72 -14.69 -7.70
N GLY A 111 0.54 -14.11 -6.51
CA GLY A 111 1.59 -13.95 -5.51
C GLY A 111 1.04 -14.03 -4.09
N ILE A 112 1.89 -14.41 -3.15
CA ILE A 112 1.55 -14.52 -1.72
C ILE A 112 1.49 -13.12 -1.09
N GLY A 113 0.51 -12.32 -1.56
CA GLY A 113 0.33 -10.90 -1.28
C GLY A 113 1.31 -10.00 -2.05
N SER A 114 0.93 -8.73 -2.27
CA SER A 114 1.73 -7.77 -3.04
C SER A 114 3.14 -7.55 -2.47
N LYS A 115 3.32 -7.65 -1.14
CA LYS A 115 4.63 -7.50 -0.51
C LYS A 115 5.66 -8.52 -1.02
N SER A 116 5.28 -9.79 -1.19
CA SER A 116 6.18 -10.81 -1.71
C SER A 116 6.52 -10.58 -3.19
N ILE A 117 5.54 -10.12 -3.99
CA ILE A 117 5.77 -9.75 -5.39
C ILE A 117 6.79 -8.63 -5.49
N LEU A 118 6.60 -7.53 -4.72
CA LEU A 118 7.52 -6.39 -4.67
C LEU A 118 8.93 -6.77 -4.20
N ALA A 119 9.06 -7.78 -3.34
CA ALA A 119 10.34 -8.29 -2.86
C ALA A 119 11.07 -9.12 -3.92
N MET A 120 10.35 -9.84 -4.77
CA MET A 120 10.91 -10.73 -5.80
C MET A 120 11.30 -9.99 -7.08
N ILE A 121 10.53 -8.97 -7.49
CA ILE A 121 10.75 -8.25 -8.77
C ILE A 121 12.19 -7.73 -8.92
N PRO A 122 12.82 -7.10 -7.92
CA PRO A 122 14.20 -6.62 -8.05
C PRO A 122 15.20 -7.71 -8.45
N ILE A 123 14.96 -8.98 -8.09
CA ILE A 123 15.85 -10.10 -8.45
C ILE A 123 16.00 -10.24 -9.98
N GLY A 124 14.94 -9.89 -10.73
CA GLY A 124 14.95 -9.98 -12.19
C GLY A 124 15.52 -8.77 -12.92
N PHE A 125 15.74 -7.65 -12.24
CA PHE A 125 16.07 -6.39 -12.91
C PHE A 125 17.32 -5.69 -12.35
N ILE A 126 17.67 -5.90 -11.08
CA ILE A 126 18.71 -5.14 -10.38
C ILE A 126 20.01 -5.91 -10.28
N ASN A 127 21.07 -5.37 -10.85
CA ASN A 127 22.45 -5.77 -10.61
C ASN A 127 23.12 -4.79 -9.61
N PRO A 128 24.27 -5.17 -9.02
CA PRO A 128 25.05 -4.23 -8.22
C PRO A 128 25.37 -2.94 -8.98
N GLY A 129 25.04 -1.79 -8.40
CA GLY A 129 25.22 -0.46 -8.99
C GLY A 129 24.06 0.04 -9.85
N ASP A 130 23.06 -0.78 -10.20
CA ASP A 130 21.82 -0.32 -10.81
C ASP A 130 20.98 0.47 -9.80
N ILE A 131 20.10 1.34 -10.29
CA ILE A 131 19.25 2.21 -9.45
C ILE A 131 17.78 1.83 -9.58
N CYS A 132 17.12 1.73 -8.43
CA CYS A 132 15.68 1.71 -8.29
C CYS A 132 15.17 3.10 -7.91
N LEU A 133 14.35 3.71 -8.75
CA LEU A 133 13.65 4.96 -8.47
C LEU A 133 12.43 4.66 -7.61
N MET A 134 12.33 5.31 -6.43
CA MET A 134 11.27 5.06 -5.46
C MET A 134 10.51 6.34 -5.14
N THR A 135 9.20 6.35 -5.33
CA THR A 135 8.36 7.45 -4.83
C THR A 135 8.31 7.46 -3.29
N VAL A 136 8.50 8.62 -2.69
CA VAL A 136 8.47 8.85 -1.24
C VAL A 136 7.67 10.11 -0.90
N PRO A 137 6.78 10.06 0.11
CA PRO A 137 6.46 8.93 0.98
C PRO A 137 5.84 7.75 0.23
N GLY A 138 6.09 6.53 0.70
CA GLY A 138 5.57 5.34 0.05
C GLY A 138 5.97 4.02 0.74
N TYR A 139 5.62 2.91 0.09
CA TYR A 139 5.90 1.58 0.63
C TYR A 139 7.33 1.12 0.24
N PRO A 140 8.25 0.87 1.19
CA PRO A 140 9.69 0.84 0.92
C PRO A 140 10.23 -0.50 0.41
N ILE A 141 9.39 -1.54 0.26
CA ILE A 141 9.85 -2.94 0.11
C ILE A 141 10.73 -3.14 -1.12
N MET A 142 10.33 -2.62 -2.28
CA MET A 142 11.09 -2.80 -3.51
C MET A 142 12.47 -2.15 -3.43
N GLY A 143 12.56 -0.94 -2.89
CA GLY A 143 13.83 -0.27 -2.65
C GLY A 143 14.72 -1.01 -1.65
N THR A 144 14.13 -1.57 -0.58
CA THR A 144 14.87 -2.39 0.40
C THR A 144 15.50 -3.61 -0.27
N TYR A 145 14.73 -4.36 -1.07
CA TYR A 145 15.24 -5.54 -1.76
C TYR A 145 16.24 -5.18 -2.88
N SER A 146 16.06 -4.05 -3.55
CA SER A 146 17.08 -3.55 -4.50
C SER A 146 18.43 -3.34 -3.81
N LYS A 147 18.45 -2.76 -2.60
CA LYS A 147 19.67 -2.62 -1.79
C LYS A 147 20.26 -3.98 -1.39
N PHE A 148 19.44 -4.96 -1.02
CA PHE A 148 19.91 -6.32 -0.68
C PHE A 148 20.61 -7.00 -1.87
N LEU A 149 20.31 -6.60 -3.10
CA LEU A 149 20.94 -7.08 -4.32
C LEU A 149 22.19 -6.28 -4.72
N GLY A 150 22.60 -5.27 -3.93
CA GLY A 150 23.72 -4.39 -4.23
C GLY A 150 23.36 -3.21 -5.15
N GLY A 151 22.08 -3.01 -5.43
CA GLY A 151 21.58 -1.82 -6.11
C GLY A 151 21.48 -0.61 -5.18
N GLU A 152 21.24 0.54 -5.79
CA GLU A 152 21.01 1.80 -5.11
C GLU A 152 19.53 2.21 -5.20
N VAL A 153 19.11 3.09 -4.31
CA VAL A 153 17.78 3.69 -4.32
C VAL A 153 17.90 5.20 -4.49
N TYR A 154 17.22 5.74 -5.50
CA TYR A 154 17.02 7.16 -5.65
C TYR A 154 15.57 7.53 -5.33
N ASN A 155 15.40 8.38 -4.32
CA ASN A 155 14.08 8.80 -3.86
C ASN A 155 13.54 9.94 -4.73
N LEU A 156 12.28 9.80 -5.13
CA LEU A 156 11.48 10.78 -5.86
C LEU A 156 10.42 11.36 -4.91
N PRO A 157 10.61 12.54 -4.36
CA PRO A 157 9.67 13.13 -3.42
C PRO A 157 8.29 13.40 -4.04
N LEU A 158 7.24 13.04 -3.33
CA LEU A 158 5.84 13.35 -3.64
C LEU A 158 5.42 14.54 -2.78
N CYS A 159 5.64 15.74 -3.29
CA CYS A 159 5.36 16.98 -2.60
C CYS A 159 4.05 17.62 -3.08
N GLU A 160 3.43 18.41 -2.23
CA GLU A 160 2.17 19.10 -2.53
C GLU A 160 2.30 20.04 -3.72
N GLU A 161 3.46 20.71 -3.88
CA GLU A 161 3.77 21.61 -4.99
C GLU A 161 3.68 20.94 -6.37
N ASN A 162 3.84 19.62 -6.43
CA ASN A 162 3.73 18.79 -7.62
C ASN A 162 2.48 17.88 -7.59
N ASP A 163 1.45 18.25 -6.85
CA ASP A 163 0.23 17.45 -6.68
C ASP A 163 0.54 16.00 -6.28
N PHE A 164 1.58 15.77 -5.49
CA PHE A 164 2.07 14.45 -5.08
C PHE A 164 2.43 13.51 -6.26
N PHE A 165 2.86 14.08 -7.39
CA PHE A 165 3.52 13.36 -8.47
C PHE A 165 5.04 13.55 -8.39
N PRO A 166 5.84 12.55 -8.78
CA PRO A 166 7.29 12.69 -8.79
C PRO A 166 7.75 13.63 -9.93
N ASP A 167 8.72 14.47 -9.63
CA ASP A 167 9.39 15.30 -10.62
C ASP A 167 10.45 14.45 -11.38
N LEU A 168 10.09 13.96 -12.56
CA LEU A 168 10.94 13.10 -13.37
C LEU A 168 11.95 13.89 -14.22
N GLU A 169 11.62 15.14 -14.56
CA GLU A 169 12.46 15.97 -15.46
C GLU A 169 13.76 16.41 -14.78
N ASN A 170 13.75 16.54 -13.46
CA ASN A 170 14.89 16.96 -12.67
C ASN A 170 15.75 15.82 -12.14
N ILE A 171 15.51 14.57 -12.58
CA ILE A 171 16.39 13.44 -12.22
C ILE A 171 17.77 13.64 -12.88
N PRO A 172 18.89 13.58 -12.10
CA PRO A 172 20.23 13.72 -12.67
C PRO A 172 20.51 12.66 -13.74
N LYS A 173 21.22 13.08 -14.80
CA LYS A 173 21.51 12.21 -15.96
C LYS A 173 22.33 10.97 -15.62
N ASP A 174 23.21 11.04 -14.63
CA ASP A 174 23.98 9.90 -14.14
C ASP A 174 23.13 8.90 -13.41
N ILE A 175 22.08 9.35 -12.67
CA ILE A 175 21.06 8.52 -12.06
C ILE A 175 20.23 7.82 -13.14
N LEU A 176 19.70 8.58 -14.13
CA LEU A 176 18.89 8.02 -15.21
C LEU A 176 19.62 6.92 -15.99
N LYS A 177 20.93 7.07 -16.26
CA LYS A 177 21.72 6.06 -16.97
C LYS A 177 21.82 4.71 -16.24
N ARG A 178 21.70 4.71 -14.92
CA ARG A 178 21.76 3.53 -14.07
C ARG A 178 20.39 3.05 -13.60
N ALA A 179 19.33 3.85 -13.81
CA ALA A 179 17.98 3.52 -13.40
C ALA A 179 17.45 2.33 -14.20
N LYS A 180 16.91 1.33 -13.51
CA LYS A 180 16.31 0.11 -14.10
C LYS A 180 14.84 -0.01 -13.77
N LEU A 181 14.44 0.39 -12.55
CA LEU A 181 13.08 0.26 -12.05
C LEU A 181 12.57 1.63 -11.59
N LEU A 182 11.30 1.90 -11.86
CA LEU A 182 10.53 2.97 -11.24
C LEU A 182 9.32 2.36 -10.52
N TYR A 183 9.25 2.57 -9.20
CA TYR A 183 8.10 2.19 -8.39
C TYR A 183 7.12 3.36 -8.26
N ILE A 184 5.86 3.10 -8.57
CA ILE A 184 4.74 4.02 -8.34
C ILE A 184 3.62 3.30 -7.58
N ASN A 185 2.82 4.07 -6.85
CA ASN A 185 1.64 3.57 -6.16
C ASN A 185 0.52 4.61 -6.28
N TYR A 186 -0.49 4.34 -7.10
CA TYR A 186 -1.69 5.16 -7.26
C TYR A 186 -2.91 4.24 -7.39
N PRO A 187 -3.97 4.41 -6.57
CA PRO A 187 -4.11 5.37 -5.46
C PRO A 187 -3.01 5.25 -4.42
N ASN A 188 -2.46 6.40 -4.00
CA ASN A 188 -1.24 6.44 -3.22
C ASN A 188 -1.48 6.25 -1.71
N ASN A 189 -0.63 5.48 -1.09
CA ASN A 189 -0.44 5.44 0.35
C ASN A 189 0.91 6.12 0.67
N PRO A 190 0.93 7.27 1.36
CA PRO A 190 -0.13 7.77 2.25
C PRO A 190 -1.00 8.91 1.70
N THR A 191 -0.66 9.53 0.56
CA THR A 191 -1.18 10.83 0.15
C THR A 191 -2.66 10.81 -0.27
N GLY A 192 -3.19 9.64 -0.67
CA GLY A 192 -4.53 9.52 -1.26
C GLY A 192 -4.62 10.00 -2.70
N GLN A 193 -3.50 10.48 -3.29
CA GLN A 193 -3.48 10.93 -4.68
C GLN A 193 -3.81 9.81 -5.66
N ILE A 194 -4.49 10.16 -6.73
CA ILE A 194 -4.89 9.26 -7.82
C ILE A 194 -4.14 9.63 -9.10
N ALA A 195 -3.90 8.67 -9.97
CA ALA A 195 -3.35 8.95 -11.28
C ALA A 195 -4.42 9.43 -12.27
N THR A 196 -4.00 10.16 -13.31
CA THR A 196 -4.81 10.49 -14.47
C THR A 196 -4.27 9.78 -15.72
N ILE A 197 -5.09 9.72 -16.78
CA ILE A 197 -4.67 9.15 -18.07
C ILE A 197 -3.48 9.93 -18.63
N GLU A 198 -3.50 11.25 -18.51
CA GLU A 198 -2.45 12.16 -18.99
C GLU A 198 -1.14 11.91 -18.26
N TYR A 199 -1.19 11.74 -16.93
CA TYR A 199 -0.02 11.40 -16.13
C TYR A 199 0.55 10.03 -16.52
N TYR A 200 -0.30 9.00 -16.67
CA TYR A 200 0.19 7.68 -17.08
C TYR A 200 0.81 7.68 -18.48
N LYS A 201 0.25 8.43 -19.45
CA LYS A 201 0.88 8.60 -20.77
C LYS A 201 2.25 9.25 -20.66
N TYR A 202 2.35 10.36 -19.93
CA TYR A 202 3.62 11.04 -19.67
C TYR A 202 4.65 10.09 -19.03
N LEU A 203 4.24 9.35 -18.01
CA LEU A 203 5.10 8.41 -17.30
C LEU A 203 5.62 7.28 -18.22
N VAL A 204 4.74 6.70 -19.03
CA VAL A 204 5.08 5.64 -19.99
C VAL A 204 6.07 6.16 -21.02
N ASP A 205 5.82 7.32 -21.60
CA ASP A 205 6.72 7.96 -22.58
C ASP A 205 8.09 8.24 -21.98
N PHE A 206 8.14 8.81 -20.77
CA PHE A 206 9.39 9.07 -20.06
C PHE A 206 10.18 7.77 -19.79
N CYS A 207 9.53 6.73 -19.29
CA CYS A 207 10.17 5.47 -18.96
C CYS A 207 10.66 4.73 -20.20
N ARG A 208 9.90 4.74 -21.30
CA ARG A 208 10.34 4.17 -22.58
C ARG A 208 11.59 4.87 -23.11
N LYS A 209 11.59 6.20 -23.10
CA LYS A 209 12.74 7.00 -23.57
C LYS A 209 14.01 6.74 -22.77
N ASN A 210 13.89 6.45 -21.49
CA ASN A 210 15.02 6.26 -20.58
C ASN A 210 15.32 4.78 -20.27
N GLU A 211 14.63 3.82 -20.93
CA GLU A 211 14.80 2.37 -20.74
C GLU A 211 14.57 1.92 -19.28
N ILE A 212 13.55 2.51 -18.60
CA ILE A 212 13.19 2.23 -17.22
C ILE A 212 11.93 1.36 -17.20
N PHE A 213 11.93 0.28 -16.43
CA PHE A 213 10.78 -0.61 -16.27
C PHE A 213 9.91 -0.15 -15.09
N ILE A 214 8.58 -0.05 -15.30
CA ILE A 214 7.62 0.47 -14.33
C ILE A 214 7.07 -0.66 -13.47
N ILE A 215 7.00 -0.44 -12.17
CA ILE A 215 6.25 -1.27 -11.23
C ILE A 215 5.13 -0.43 -10.63
N SER A 216 3.89 -0.75 -11.02
CA SER A 216 2.68 -0.07 -10.57
C SER A 216 2.04 -0.88 -9.45
N ASP A 217 2.03 -0.35 -8.22
CA ASP A 217 1.38 -0.98 -7.06
C ASP A 217 -0.05 -0.45 -6.93
N MET A 218 -1.01 -1.28 -7.31
CA MET A 218 -2.45 -0.99 -7.33
C MET A 218 -3.20 -1.58 -6.12
N ALA A 219 -2.57 -1.58 -4.93
CA ALA A 219 -3.16 -2.19 -3.74
C ALA A 219 -4.55 -1.62 -3.37
N TYR A 220 -4.86 -0.39 -3.78
CA TYR A 220 -6.11 0.32 -3.47
C TYR A 220 -6.98 0.59 -4.72
N GLY A 221 -6.57 0.11 -5.89
CA GLY A 221 -7.15 0.50 -7.17
C GLY A 221 -8.66 0.29 -7.33
N ALA A 222 -9.24 -0.72 -6.68
CA ALA A 222 -10.67 -0.98 -6.73
C ALA A 222 -11.49 -0.28 -5.61
N LEU A 223 -10.84 0.46 -4.69
CA LEU A 223 -11.50 1.26 -3.65
C LEU A 223 -11.59 2.72 -4.13
N THR A 224 -12.62 3.05 -4.89
CA THR A 224 -12.84 4.38 -5.47
C THR A 224 -14.19 4.96 -5.04
N TYR A 225 -14.27 6.30 -4.99
CA TYR A 225 -15.42 7.02 -4.47
C TYR A 225 -15.89 8.12 -5.43
N GLY A 226 -17.19 8.41 -5.40
CA GLY A 226 -17.81 9.42 -6.26
C GLY A 226 -17.71 9.05 -7.74
N ASP A 227 -17.36 10.02 -8.57
CA ASP A 227 -17.30 9.85 -10.03
C ASP A 227 -15.95 9.27 -10.55
N TYR A 228 -14.97 9.11 -9.66
CA TYR A 228 -13.68 8.54 -10.06
C TYR A 228 -13.82 7.03 -10.31
N LYS A 229 -13.35 6.61 -11.48
CA LYS A 229 -13.33 5.20 -11.88
C LYS A 229 -11.92 4.61 -11.70
N PRO A 230 -11.81 3.32 -11.34
CA PRO A 230 -10.53 2.64 -11.29
C PRO A 230 -9.76 2.81 -12.61
N LEU A 231 -8.47 3.20 -12.52
CA LEU A 231 -7.61 3.43 -13.68
C LEU A 231 -6.34 2.57 -13.56
N SER A 232 -6.09 1.72 -14.56
CA SER A 232 -4.87 0.93 -14.69
C SER A 232 -3.91 1.62 -15.66
N ILE A 233 -2.61 1.61 -15.35
CA ILE A 233 -1.58 2.06 -16.30
C ILE A 233 -1.55 1.18 -17.55
N LEU A 234 -1.95 -0.10 -17.44
CA LEU A 234 -2.02 -1.03 -18.55
C LEU A 234 -3.15 -0.71 -19.55
N SER A 235 -4.03 0.24 -19.23
CA SER A 235 -4.98 0.81 -20.20
C SER A 235 -4.28 1.74 -21.23
N ILE A 236 -3.03 2.15 -20.97
CA ILE A 236 -2.18 2.84 -21.94
C ILE A 236 -1.52 1.77 -22.83
N PRO A 237 -1.75 1.75 -24.15
CA PRO A 237 -1.32 0.64 -25.00
C PRO A 237 0.18 0.30 -24.91
N GLU A 238 1.02 1.30 -24.80
CA GLU A 238 2.47 1.15 -24.75
C GLU A 238 3.00 0.68 -23.37
N ALA A 239 2.18 0.70 -22.32
CA ALA A 239 2.60 0.33 -20.98
C ALA A 239 2.84 -1.18 -20.83
N MET A 240 2.11 -2.02 -21.57
CA MET A 240 2.14 -3.49 -21.43
C MET A 240 3.55 -4.06 -21.52
N ASP A 241 4.41 -3.51 -22.38
CA ASP A 241 5.75 -4.04 -22.60
C ASP A 241 6.78 -3.60 -21.56
N ILE A 242 6.50 -2.51 -20.82
CA ILE A 242 7.45 -1.89 -19.89
C ILE A 242 6.90 -1.78 -18.46
N CYS A 243 5.81 -2.45 -18.15
CA CYS A 243 5.18 -2.39 -16.84
C CYS A 243 4.78 -3.77 -16.31
N LEU A 244 4.94 -3.93 -15.01
CA LEU A 244 4.21 -4.91 -14.20
C LEU A 244 3.29 -4.16 -13.24
N GLU A 245 2.00 -4.47 -13.28
CA GLU A 245 1.00 -3.92 -12.38
C GLU A 245 0.57 -4.95 -11.34
N ILE A 246 0.56 -4.57 -10.06
CA ILE A 246 0.31 -5.48 -8.94
C ILE A 246 -1.02 -5.13 -8.30
N HIS A 247 -1.92 -6.11 -8.23
CA HIS A 247 -3.23 -5.99 -7.61
C HIS A 247 -3.32 -6.83 -6.34
N SER A 248 -3.88 -6.25 -5.26
CA SER A 248 -4.03 -6.92 -3.97
C SER A 248 -5.50 -7.14 -3.63
N LEU A 249 -5.86 -8.36 -3.22
CA LEU A 249 -7.19 -8.64 -2.70
C LEU A 249 -7.31 -8.26 -1.20
N SER A 250 -6.20 -7.90 -0.56
CA SER A 250 -6.15 -7.59 0.87
C SER A 250 -7.06 -6.44 1.27
N LYS A 251 -7.20 -5.41 0.41
CA LYS A 251 -7.86 -4.15 0.76
C LYS A 251 -9.31 -4.11 0.30
N SER A 252 -9.55 -4.38 -0.97
CA SER A 252 -10.89 -4.31 -1.57
C SER A 252 -11.81 -5.42 -1.09
N PHE A 253 -11.27 -6.61 -0.83
CA PHE A 253 -12.05 -7.79 -0.45
C PHE A 253 -11.90 -8.19 1.04
N ASN A 254 -11.26 -7.36 1.87
CA ASN A 254 -10.95 -7.70 3.27
C ASN A 254 -10.16 -9.02 3.43
N MET A 255 -9.40 -9.43 2.42
CA MET A 255 -8.65 -10.69 2.40
C MET A 255 -7.21 -10.53 2.88
N THR A 256 -6.94 -9.67 3.87
CA THR A 256 -5.59 -9.35 4.34
C THR A 256 -4.82 -10.61 4.76
N GLY A 257 -5.41 -11.45 5.61
CA GLY A 257 -4.81 -12.68 6.13
C GLY A 257 -4.69 -13.82 5.09
N PHE A 258 -5.45 -13.77 4.01
CA PHE A 258 -5.41 -14.77 2.93
C PHE A 258 -4.12 -14.69 2.12
N ARG A 259 -3.41 -13.59 2.17
CA ARG A 259 -2.16 -13.34 1.45
C ARG A 259 -2.31 -13.55 -0.05
N MET A 260 -3.31 -12.96 -0.68
CA MET A 260 -3.60 -13.12 -2.10
C MET A 260 -3.44 -11.81 -2.87
N ALA A 261 -2.66 -11.89 -3.96
CA ALA A 261 -2.42 -10.81 -4.91
C ALA A 261 -2.15 -11.41 -6.28
N PHE A 262 -2.15 -10.58 -7.32
CA PHE A 262 -1.69 -10.97 -8.65
C PHE A 262 -0.91 -9.83 -9.31
N VAL A 263 -0.10 -10.19 -10.28
CA VAL A 263 0.66 -9.28 -11.12
C VAL A 263 0.24 -9.49 -12.58
N VAL A 264 0.13 -8.38 -13.30
CA VAL A 264 -0.28 -8.33 -14.71
C VAL A 264 0.79 -7.60 -15.53
N GLY A 265 1.06 -8.08 -16.74
CA GLY A 265 2.00 -7.47 -17.67
C GLY A 265 2.17 -8.28 -18.94
N SER A 266 3.19 -7.97 -19.75
CA SER A 266 3.48 -8.76 -20.93
C SER A 266 3.81 -10.23 -20.57
N ALA A 267 3.51 -11.17 -21.46
CA ALA A 267 3.82 -12.58 -21.25
C ALA A 267 5.32 -12.81 -20.92
N LYS A 268 6.20 -11.98 -21.49
CA LYS A 268 7.65 -12.04 -21.22
C LYS A 268 7.99 -11.59 -19.79
N SER A 269 7.41 -10.50 -19.30
CA SER A 269 7.65 -10.01 -17.95
C SER A 269 7.02 -10.93 -16.89
N ILE A 270 5.84 -11.50 -17.18
CA ILE A 270 5.21 -12.51 -16.33
C ILE A 270 6.06 -13.81 -16.31
N LYS A 271 6.62 -14.22 -17.43
CA LYS A 271 7.53 -15.38 -17.48
C LYS A 271 8.77 -15.16 -16.63
N LEU A 272 9.35 -13.96 -16.65
CA LEU A 272 10.47 -13.59 -15.78
C LEU A 272 10.07 -13.71 -14.31
N TYR A 273 8.95 -13.08 -13.91
CA TYR A 273 8.46 -13.16 -12.54
C TYR A 273 8.14 -14.60 -12.13
N SER A 274 7.48 -15.40 -12.98
CA SER A 274 7.16 -16.81 -12.70
C SER A 274 8.40 -17.66 -12.49
N THR A 275 9.50 -17.38 -13.21
CA THR A 275 10.78 -18.07 -13.02
C THR A 275 11.36 -17.77 -11.64
N ILE A 276 11.37 -16.51 -11.23
CA ILE A 276 11.86 -16.11 -9.90
C ILE A 276 10.97 -16.74 -8.80
N LYS A 277 9.65 -16.63 -8.97
CA LYS A 277 8.68 -17.20 -8.04
C LYS A 277 8.85 -18.71 -7.87
N GLY A 278 9.00 -19.46 -8.97
CA GLY A 278 9.19 -20.90 -8.97
C GLY A 278 10.47 -21.37 -8.23
N HIS A 279 11.45 -20.48 -8.05
CA HIS A 279 12.64 -20.72 -7.22
C HIS A 279 12.54 -20.15 -5.80
N THR A 280 11.42 -19.50 -5.46
CA THR A 280 11.24 -18.82 -4.16
C THR A 280 10.17 -19.48 -3.32
N ASP A 281 9.04 -19.86 -3.90
CA ASP A 281 7.94 -20.53 -3.21
C ASP A 281 7.32 -21.62 -4.11
N SER A 282 6.57 -22.55 -3.49
CA SER A 282 5.86 -23.63 -4.18
C SER A 282 4.38 -23.30 -4.41
N GLY A 283 4.05 -22.02 -4.51
CA GLY A 283 2.70 -21.55 -4.70
C GLY A 283 1.91 -21.40 -3.41
N GLN A 284 0.63 -21.20 -3.55
CA GLN A 284 -0.29 -20.94 -2.46
C GLN A 284 -1.38 -22.00 -2.41
N PHE A 285 -1.87 -22.33 -1.22
CA PHE A 285 -2.94 -23.30 -1.01
C PHE A 285 -4.10 -23.08 -1.99
N ILE A 286 -4.44 -24.10 -2.77
CA ILE A 286 -5.41 -24.03 -3.88
C ILE A 286 -6.77 -23.45 -3.44
N PRO A 287 -7.36 -23.84 -2.29
CA PRO A 287 -8.61 -23.26 -1.81
C PRO A 287 -8.60 -21.73 -1.65
N ILE A 288 -7.46 -21.14 -1.27
CA ILE A 288 -7.32 -19.67 -1.20
C ILE A 288 -7.41 -19.06 -2.61
N GLN A 289 -6.77 -19.67 -3.60
CA GLN A 289 -6.81 -19.19 -4.99
C GLN A 289 -8.22 -19.32 -5.58
N LYS A 290 -8.96 -20.39 -5.29
CA LYS A 290 -10.36 -20.57 -5.72
C LYS A 290 -11.30 -19.57 -5.04
N ALA A 291 -11.12 -19.32 -3.74
CA ALA A 291 -11.86 -18.28 -3.03
C ALA A 291 -11.56 -16.88 -3.61
N ALA A 292 -10.32 -16.64 -4.01
CA ALA A 292 -9.92 -15.40 -4.68
C ALA A 292 -10.50 -15.28 -6.10
N ALA A 293 -10.52 -16.37 -6.89
CA ALA A 293 -11.18 -16.38 -8.19
C ALA A 293 -12.67 -16.03 -8.07
N PHE A 294 -13.36 -16.67 -7.10
CA PHE A 294 -14.74 -16.33 -6.80
C PHE A 294 -14.91 -14.84 -6.42
N ALA A 295 -14.00 -14.31 -5.61
CA ALA A 295 -14.05 -12.90 -5.22
C ALA A 295 -13.89 -11.96 -6.43
N LEU A 296 -12.97 -12.25 -7.33
CA LEU A 296 -12.76 -11.44 -8.54
C LEU A 296 -13.93 -11.52 -9.52
N ASP A 297 -14.56 -12.67 -9.68
CA ASP A 297 -15.72 -12.86 -10.57
C ASP A 297 -17.02 -12.21 -10.02
N ASN A 298 -17.08 -11.99 -8.70
CA ASN A 298 -18.24 -11.38 -8.04
C ASN A 298 -17.88 -10.02 -7.40
N TYR A 299 -16.91 -9.30 -7.97
CA TYR A 299 -16.33 -8.11 -7.38
C TYR A 299 -17.35 -7.00 -7.10
N GLU A 300 -18.34 -6.78 -7.97
CA GLU A 300 -19.35 -5.72 -7.82
C GLU A 300 -20.06 -5.84 -6.47
N GLU A 301 -20.65 -7.00 -6.20
CA GLU A 301 -21.36 -7.24 -4.93
C GLU A 301 -20.40 -7.22 -3.73
N LEU A 302 -19.20 -7.81 -3.87
CA LEU A 302 -18.30 -8.05 -2.74
C LEU A 302 -17.48 -6.82 -2.32
N ILE A 303 -17.34 -5.82 -3.19
CA ILE A 303 -16.61 -4.57 -2.89
C ILE A 303 -17.57 -3.44 -2.49
N GLU A 304 -18.80 -3.44 -2.99
CA GLU A 304 -19.76 -2.35 -2.82
C GLU A 304 -19.98 -1.98 -1.34
N GLU A 305 -20.19 -2.97 -0.47
CA GLU A 305 -20.36 -2.74 0.97
C GLU A 305 -19.13 -2.02 1.59
N ASN A 306 -17.91 -2.35 1.13
CA ASN A 306 -16.70 -1.70 1.61
C ASN A 306 -16.60 -0.26 1.09
N ILE A 307 -16.96 -0.02 -0.16
CA ILE A 307 -16.97 1.33 -0.77
C ILE A 307 -17.97 2.23 -0.03
N GLU A 308 -19.19 1.77 0.18
CA GLU A 308 -20.21 2.52 0.90
C GLU A 308 -19.80 2.86 2.32
N ARG A 309 -19.30 1.86 3.07
CA ARG A 309 -18.82 2.03 4.44
C ARG A 309 -17.67 3.02 4.53
N TYR A 310 -16.64 2.86 3.70
CA TYR A 310 -15.49 3.77 3.74
C TYR A 310 -15.86 5.17 3.23
N SER A 311 -16.73 5.30 2.24
CA SER A 311 -17.24 6.59 1.77
C SER A 311 -17.92 7.36 2.90
N ARG A 312 -18.86 6.72 3.63
CA ARG A 312 -19.53 7.28 4.80
C ARG A 312 -18.54 7.66 5.91
N ARG A 313 -17.58 6.78 6.20
CA ARG A 313 -16.55 7.05 7.22
C ARG A 313 -15.63 8.20 6.84
N PHE A 314 -15.33 8.38 5.56
CA PHE A 314 -14.63 9.58 5.08
C PHE A 314 -15.45 10.83 5.37
N ASP A 315 -16.74 10.85 5.04
CA ASP A 315 -17.58 12.02 5.28
C ASP A 315 -17.57 12.40 6.77
N LEU A 316 -17.72 11.44 7.66
CA LEU A 316 -17.66 11.64 9.11
C LEU A 316 -16.30 12.15 9.60
N LEU A 317 -15.20 11.54 9.11
CA LEU A 317 -13.84 11.90 9.51
C LEU A 317 -13.46 13.30 9.00
N ILE A 318 -13.74 13.60 7.72
CA ILE A 318 -13.46 14.89 7.10
C ILE A 318 -14.21 16.02 7.82
N ASP A 319 -15.51 15.82 8.07
CA ASP A 319 -16.31 16.80 8.84
C ASP A 319 -15.73 17.02 10.25
N THR A 320 -15.33 15.95 10.91
CA THR A 320 -14.70 16.02 12.24
C THR A 320 -13.39 16.79 12.21
N LEU A 321 -12.50 16.48 11.27
CA LEU A 321 -11.20 17.13 11.14
C LEU A 321 -11.34 18.62 10.79
N ARG A 322 -12.27 18.98 9.89
CA ARG A 322 -12.56 20.38 9.54
C ARG A 322 -13.06 21.18 10.73
N LYS A 323 -13.94 20.59 11.57
CA LYS A 323 -14.41 21.22 12.82
C LYS A 323 -13.30 21.45 13.84
N VAL A 324 -12.26 20.64 13.83
CA VAL A 324 -11.06 20.84 14.67
C VAL A 324 -10.15 21.95 14.12
N GLY A 325 -10.17 22.20 12.79
CA GLY A 325 -9.38 23.22 12.12
C GLY A 325 -8.44 22.71 11.03
N PHE A 326 -8.46 21.41 10.71
CA PHE A 326 -7.66 20.87 9.60
C PHE A 326 -8.23 21.29 8.25
N GLU A 327 -7.35 21.69 7.33
CA GLU A 327 -7.69 21.83 5.92
C GLU A 327 -7.55 20.46 5.26
N VAL A 328 -8.67 19.87 4.83
CA VAL A 328 -8.70 18.51 4.31
C VAL A 328 -9.86 18.27 3.37
N GLU A 329 -9.61 17.50 2.32
CA GLU A 329 -10.62 17.07 1.37
C GLU A 329 -10.82 15.54 1.40
N LYS A 330 -12.01 15.09 0.93
CA LYS A 330 -12.31 13.67 0.82
C LYS A 330 -11.49 13.06 -0.30
N PRO A 331 -10.67 12.03 -0.02
CA PRO A 331 -9.95 11.32 -1.06
C PRO A 331 -10.88 10.63 -2.06
N LYS A 332 -10.46 10.55 -3.31
CA LYS A 332 -11.22 9.88 -4.38
C LYS A 332 -11.01 8.37 -4.42
N ALA A 333 -10.01 7.86 -3.70
CA ALA A 333 -9.71 6.43 -3.66
C ALA A 333 -8.88 6.04 -2.41
N GLY A 334 -8.75 4.73 -2.16
CA GLY A 334 -8.03 4.20 -1.01
C GLY A 334 -8.82 4.30 0.30
N PHE A 335 -8.15 4.35 1.44
CA PHE A 335 -8.81 4.52 2.74
C PHE A 335 -8.00 5.42 3.72
N TYR A 336 -7.16 6.32 3.17
CA TYR A 336 -6.35 7.23 3.96
C TYR A 336 -6.72 8.68 3.74
N VAL A 337 -6.64 9.43 4.84
CA VAL A 337 -6.62 10.89 4.84
C VAL A 337 -5.20 11.32 5.20
N TYR A 338 -4.63 12.23 4.42
CA TYR A 338 -3.28 12.76 4.59
C TYR A 338 -3.36 14.26 4.78
N VAL A 339 -2.94 14.74 5.94
CA VAL A 339 -3.12 16.15 6.34
C VAL A 339 -1.82 16.74 6.84
N PRO A 340 -1.53 18.01 6.53
CA PRO A 340 -0.42 18.72 7.16
C PRO A 340 -0.61 18.77 8.67
N ILE A 341 0.50 18.81 9.42
CA ILE A 341 0.44 18.90 10.87
C ILE A 341 -0.06 20.29 11.31
N PRO A 342 -0.71 20.39 12.50
CA PRO A 342 -0.88 21.68 13.16
C PRO A 342 0.49 22.32 13.46
N LYS A 343 0.56 23.64 13.52
CA LYS A 343 1.78 24.36 13.92
C LYS A 343 2.18 24.07 15.37
N GLY A 344 1.23 23.64 16.18
CA GLY A 344 1.47 23.34 17.59
C GLY A 344 0.19 23.16 18.41
N ALA A 345 0.32 23.11 19.72
CA ALA A 345 -0.78 23.01 20.68
C ALA A 345 -0.48 23.85 21.92
N GLY A 346 -1.33 24.84 22.26
CA GLY A 346 -1.02 25.81 23.28
C GLY A 346 0.32 26.51 23.04
N ASP A 347 1.27 26.39 23.95
CA ASP A 347 2.62 26.98 23.83
C ASP A 347 3.64 26.03 23.18
N VAL A 348 3.24 24.77 22.84
CA VAL A 348 4.12 23.80 22.22
C VAL A 348 4.10 23.97 20.71
N PHE A 349 5.27 24.00 20.05
CA PHE A 349 5.41 24.02 18.60
C PHE A 349 5.77 22.63 18.09
N PHE A 350 5.24 22.26 16.92
CA PHE A 350 5.59 21.03 16.23
C PHE A 350 6.51 21.35 15.03
N HIS A 351 7.62 20.64 14.94
CA HIS A 351 8.62 20.80 13.87
C HIS A 351 8.61 19.62 12.88
N SER A 352 7.90 18.54 13.22
CA SER A 352 7.82 17.33 12.41
C SER A 352 6.48 16.61 12.62
N GLY A 353 6.14 15.72 11.70
CA GLY A 353 5.03 14.78 11.86
C GLY A 353 5.20 13.90 13.10
N GLU A 354 6.43 13.52 13.43
CA GLU A 354 6.73 12.74 14.64
C GLU A 354 6.41 13.56 15.92
N ASP A 355 6.69 14.86 15.97
CA ASP A 355 6.35 15.71 17.11
C ASP A 355 4.83 15.79 17.30
N ALA A 356 4.10 16.09 16.23
CA ALA A 356 2.64 16.16 16.25
C ALA A 356 2.01 14.81 16.65
N PHE A 357 2.49 13.71 16.07
CA PHE A 357 2.07 12.35 16.41
C PHE A 357 2.29 12.05 17.90
N ALA A 358 3.50 12.28 18.40
CA ALA A 358 3.84 11.98 19.79
C ALA A 358 2.99 12.82 20.77
N TYR A 359 2.75 14.09 20.46
CA TYR A 359 1.91 14.96 21.27
C TYR A 359 0.45 14.50 21.29
N ILE A 360 -0.13 14.24 20.13
CA ILE A 360 -1.53 13.78 19.99
C ILE A 360 -1.71 12.41 20.66
N LEU A 361 -0.77 11.49 20.48
CA LEU A 361 -0.82 10.16 21.09
C LEU A 361 -0.83 10.27 22.63
N ASN A 362 0.11 11.03 23.21
CA ASN A 362 0.28 11.09 24.66
C ASN A 362 -0.82 11.91 25.37
N ASN A 363 -1.42 12.91 24.72
CA ASN A 363 -2.38 13.82 25.35
C ASN A 363 -3.83 13.53 24.96
N ALA A 364 -4.09 12.90 23.80
CA ALA A 364 -5.43 12.56 23.35
C ALA A 364 -5.66 11.05 23.21
N MET A 365 -4.63 10.21 23.35
CA MET A 365 -4.72 8.76 23.10
C MET A 365 -5.30 8.44 21.70
N ILE A 366 -4.87 9.20 20.69
CA ILE A 366 -5.19 8.98 19.28
C ILE A 366 -3.87 8.67 18.55
N SER A 367 -3.80 7.50 17.91
CA SER A 367 -2.65 7.08 17.11
C SER A 367 -2.91 7.37 15.63
N THR A 368 -1.96 8.02 14.97
CA THR A 368 -1.92 8.30 13.53
C THR A 368 -0.63 7.72 12.95
N VAL A 369 -0.28 8.02 11.70
CA VAL A 369 1.05 7.71 11.15
C VAL A 369 1.72 8.99 10.70
N PRO A 370 2.83 9.41 11.32
CA PRO A 370 3.58 10.59 10.90
C PRO A 370 4.36 10.32 9.60
N TRP A 371 4.47 11.34 8.76
CA TRP A 371 5.28 11.30 7.54
C TRP A 371 6.02 12.63 7.38
N ASP A 372 7.35 12.52 7.27
CA ASP A 372 8.29 13.67 7.21
C ASP A 372 9.19 13.60 5.96
N ASP A 373 8.84 12.80 4.96
CA ASP A 373 9.65 12.60 3.75
C ASP A 373 9.59 13.82 2.81
N CYS A 374 8.43 14.47 2.71
CA CYS A 374 8.25 15.72 1.97
C CYS A 374 7.18 16.57 2.66
N GLY A 375 7.61 17.54 3.47
CA GLY A 375 6.74 18.23 4.43
C GLY A 375 6.44 17.37 5.65
N ALA A 376 5.69 17.94 6.60
CA ALA A 376 5.31 17.29 7.84
C ALA A 376 3.81 16.97 7.84
N TYR A 377 3.46 15.69 7.81
CA TYR A 377 2.08 15.24 7.65
C TYR A 377 1.70 14.14 8.65
N LEU A 378 0.39 14.00 8.84
CA LEU A 378 -0.23 12.86 9.52
C LEU A 378 -1.13 12.10 8.56
N ARG A 379 -1.02 10.77 8.55
CA ARG A 379 -1.96 9.89 7.86
C ARG A 379 -2.95 9.31 8.86
N LEU A 380 -4.23 9.44 8.56
CA LEU A 380 -5.33 8.82 9.27
C LEU A 380 -6.01 7.80 8.34
N SER A 381 -6.62 6.76 8.93
CA SER A 381 -7.33 5.72 8.17
C SER A 381 -8.79 5.66 8.54
N VAL A 382 -9.66 5.37 7.57
CA VAL A 382 -11.08 5.10 7.82
C VAL A 382 -11.36 3.64 8.17
N THR A 383 -10.31 2.82 8.32
CA THR A 383 -10.41 1.41 8.73
C THR A 383 -10.36 1.24 10.27
N TYR A 384 -10.81 2.23 11.01
CA TYR A 384 -10.95 2.17 12.46
C TYR A 384 -12.04 1.17 12.88
N GLU A 385 -11.91 0.58 14.07
CA GLU A 385 -12.88 -0.35 14.61
C GLU A 385 -14.19 0.36 15.01
N ALA A 386 -15.27 0.03 14.32
CA ALA A 386 -16.64 0.39 14.67
C ALA A 386 -17.59 -0.68 14.11
N TYR A 387 -18.58 -1.09 14.90
CA TYR A 387 -19.43 -2.24 14.56
C TYR A 387 -20.79 -1.83 13.99
N SER A 388 -21.16 -0.55 14.11
CA SER A 388 -22.38 0.04 13.60
C SER A 388 -22.16 1.49 13.18
N GLU A 389 -23.07 2.08 12.41
CA GLU A 389 -23.03 3.50 12.06
C GLU A 389 -23.12 4.41 13.31
N GLU A 390 -23.87 3.99 14.32
CA GLU A 390 -23.95 4.70 15.59
C GLU A 390 -22.59 4.70 16.32
N ASP A 391 -21.85 3.60 16.27
CA ASP A 391 -20.50 3.52 16.84
C ASP A 391 -19.51 4.43 16.07
N GLU A 392 -19.65 4.51 14.74
CA GLU A 392 -18.85 5.41 13.91
C GLU A 392 -19.07 6.88 14.34
N VAL A 393 -20.32 7.30 14.52
CA VAL A 393 -20.67 8.66 14.97
C VAL A 393 -20.15 8.91 16.39
N LYS A 394 -20.34 7.96 17.32
CA LYS A 394 -19.82 8.08 18.70
C LYS A 394 -18.29 8.23 18.70
N LEU A 395 -17.59 7.45 17.89
CA LEU A 395 -16.13 7.52 17.77
C LEU A 395 -15.68 8.88 17.24
N MET A 396 -16.33 9.42 16.19
CA MET A 396 -16.00 10.74 15.64
C MET A 396 -16.25 11.86 16.65
N ASN A 397 -17.32 11.79 17.41
CA ASN A 397 -17.57 12.74 18.50
C ASN A 397 -16.49 12.69 19.59
N GLU A 398 -16.01 11.49 19.92
CA GLU A 398 -14.91 11.31 20.88
C GLU A 398 -13.58 11.85 20.32
N ILE A 399 -13.28 11.62 19.05
CA ILE A 399 -12.11 12.19 18.36
C ILE A 399 -12.18 13.72 18.37
N TYR A 400 -13.32 14.29 18.01
CA TYR A 400 -13.55 15.73 18.04
C TYR A 400 -13.27 16.31 19.43
N LYS A 401 -13.88 15.73 20.47
CA LYS A 401 -13.70 16.15 21.86
C LYS A 401 -12.23 16.13 22.28
N ARG A 402 -11.54 15.02 22.00
CA ARG A 402 -10.13 14.85 22.40
C ARG A 402 -9.21 15.80 21.65
N LEU A 403 -9.36 15.94 20.33
CA LEU A 403 -8.53 16.85 19.53
C LEU A 403 -8.76 18.32 19.89
N THR A 404 -10.03 18.72 20.12
CA THR A 404 -10.37 20.10 20.54
C THR A 404 -9.76 20.45 21.90
N SER A 405 -9.70 19.48 22.83
CA SER A 405 -9.09 19.72 24.16
C SER A 405 -7.58 20.01 24.11
N LEU A 406 -6.91 19.70 22.99
CA LEU A 406 -5.47 19.95 22.81
C LEU A 406 -5.14 21.41 22.48
N ASN A 407 -6.13 22.25 22.12
CA ASN A 407 -5.92 23.63 21.65
C ASN A 407 -4.91 23.70 20.48
N LEU A 408 -5.15 22.85 19.45
CA LEU A 408 -4.32 22.82 18.25
C LEU A 408 -4.36 24.19 17.52
N ARG A 409 -3.22 24.58 16.94
CA ARG A 409 -3.04 25.83 16.16
C ARG A 409 -2.70 25.47 14.71
N PHE A 410 -3.40 26.07 13.77
CA PHE A 410 -3.22 25.84 12.34
C PHE A 410 -2.64 27.06 11.63
#